data_7160d27b118676162e39da9cdcfa47e2
#
_entry.id   7160d27b118676162e39da9cdcfa47e2
#
_cell.length_a   1.000
_cell.length_b   1.000
_cell.length_c   1.000
_cell.angle_alpha   90.00
_cell.angle_beta   90.00
_cell.angle_gamma   90.00
#
_symmetry.space_group_name_H-M   'P 1'
#
loop_
_entity.id
_entity.type
_entity.pdbx_description
1 polymer ?
#
loop_
_entity_poly.entity_id
_entity_poly.type
_entity_poly.pdbx_seq_one_letter_code
_entity_poly.pdbx_strand_id
1 'polypeptide(L)'
;MNQNNVWQEYLKAVPELQAPFEAQCRENWVDGTDGPYVIWGMGLMPCILERLAYEEQNKDLLDRTFAFFEKMVYIINRLIKMYK
;
A
#
# COMPACT_ATOMS: atom_id res chain seq x y z
N MET A 1 13.90 3.36 0.35
CA MET A 1 12.68 2.67 -0.14
C MET A 1 12.59 2.84 -1.64
N ASN A 2 12.49 1.75 -2.37
CA ASN A 2 12.49 1.72 -3.82
C ASN A 2 11.04 1.65 -4.33
N GLN A 3 10.76 2.30 -5.46
CA GLN A 3 9.44 2.32 -6.08
C GLN A 3 8.89 0.90 -6.34
N ASN A 4 9.77 -0.05 -6.68
CA ASN A 4 9.36 -1.41 -7.01
C ASN A 4 9.04 -2.27 -5.78
N ASN A 5 9.44 -1.84 -4.57
CA ASN A 5 9.20 -2.60 -3.35
C ASN A 5 8.46 -1.83 -2.26
N VAL A 6 7.89 -0.68 -2.60
CA VAL A 6 7.11 0.13 -1.64
C VAL A 6 5.94 -0.68 -1.07
N TRP A 7 5.27 -1.48 -1.92
CA TRP A 7 4.14 -2.30 -1.47
C TRP A 7 4.57 -3.35 -0.43
N GLN A 8 5.79 -3.88 -0.55
CA GLN A 8 6.32 -4.81 0.45
C GLN A 8 6.58 -4.11 1.79
N GLU A 9 7.12 -2.90 1.75
CA GLU A 9 7.34 -2.09 2.95
C GLU A 9 6.00 -1.72 3.61
N TYR A 10 4.98 -1.40 2.82
CA TYR A 10 3.64 -1.15 3.33
C TYR A 10 3.09 -2.36 4.06
N LEU A 11 3.23 -3.56 3.48
CA LEU A 11 2.74 -4.79 4.11
C LEU A 11 3.50 -5.13 5.39
N LYS A 12 4.76 -4.72 5.52
CA LYS A 12 5.50 -4.84 6.78
C LYS A 12 4.92 -3.93 7.86
N ALA A 13 4.48 -2.73 7.47
CA ALA A 13 3.86 -1.79 8.40
C ALA A 13 2.44 -2.20 8.77
N VAL A 14 1.73 -2.87 7.87
CA VAL A 14 0.33 -3.29 8.08
C VAL A 14 0.21 -4.78 7.71
N PRO A 15 0.76 -5.69 8.54
CA PRO A 15 0.79 -7.12 8.20
C PRO A 15 -0.58 -7.77 8.13
N GLU A 16 -1.59 -7.17 8.73
CA GLU A 16 -2.97 -7.67 8.67
C GLU A 16 -3.52 -7.74 7.25
N LEU A 17 -2.94 -6.97 6.32
CA LEU A 17 -3.39 -6.96 4.92
C LEU A 17 -2.71 -8.02 4.06
N GLN A 18 -1.76 -8.78 4.59
CA GLN A 18 -1.03 -9.78 3.80
C GLN A 18 -1.98 -10.81 3.17
N ALA A 19 -2.85 -11.44 3.97
CA ALA A 19 -3.77 -12.45 3.48
C ALA A 19 -4.82 -11.89 2.51
N PRO A 20 -5.52 -10.78 2.83
CA PRO A 20 -6.44 -10.16 1.87
C PRO A 20 -5.75 -9.72 0.57
N PHE A 21 -4.53 -9.21 0.66
CA PHE A 21 -3.75 -8.82 -0.50
C PHE A 21 -3.46 -10.01 -1.40
N GLU A 22 -3.00 -11.11 -0.83
CA GLU A 22 -2.71 -12.33 -1.58
C GLU A 22 -3.97 -12.87 -2.26
N ALA A 23 -5.12 -12.82 -1.59
CA ALA A 23 -6.39 -13.24 -2.15
C ALA A 23 -6.78 -12.38 -3.36
N GLN A 24 -6.62 -11.06 -3.26
CA GLN A 24 -6.91 -10.15 -4.37
C GLN A 24 -5.97 -10.39 -5.55
N CYS A 25 -4.70 -10.63 -5.28
CA CYS A 25 -3.75 -10.92 -6.35
C CYS A 25 -4.11 -12.20 -7.10
N ARG A 26 -4.50 -13.24 -6.37
CA ARG A 26 -4.94 -14.50 -7.02
C ARG A 26 -6.18 -14.28 -7.86
N GLU A 27 -7.15 -13.52 -7.35
CA GLU A 27 -8.40 -13.25 -8.03
C GLU A 27 -8.22 -12.44 -9.31
N ASN A 28 -7.26 -11.52 -9.32
CA ASN A 28 -7.00 -10.61 -10.43
C ASN A 28 -5.80 -11.02 -11.28
N TRP A 29 -5.23 -12.21 -11.05
CA TRP A 29 -4.07 -12.72 -11.81
C TRP A 29 -2.86 -11.80 -11.72
N VAL A 30 -2.64 -11.18 -10.56
CA VAL A 30 -1.50 -10.29 -10.30
C VAL A 30 -0.44 -11.06 -9.52
N ASP A 31 0.83 -10.90 -9.88
CA ASP A 31 1.94 -11.50 -9.15
C ASP A 31 3.06 -10.46 -8.94
N GLY A 32 4.13 -10.89 -8.28
CA GLY A 32 5.23 -10.01 -7.92
C GLY A 32 6.04 -9.49 -9.11
N THR A 33 5.80 -10.02 -10.33
CA THR A 33 6.47 -9.55 -11.55
C THR A 33 5.72 -8.42 -12.22
N ASP A 34 4.47 -8.15 -11.81
CA ASP A 34 3.71 -7.02 -12.31
C ASP A 34 4.28 -5.71 -11.78
N GLY A 35 4.04 -4.62 -12.50
CA GLY A 35 4.52 -3.32 -12.10
C GLY A 35 3.86 -2.80 -10.83
N PRO A 36 4.50 -1.82 -10.14
CA PRO A 36 3.97 -1.32 -8.86
C PRO A 36 2.56 -0.74 -8.96
N TYR A 37 2.20 -0.12 -10.07
CA TYR A 37 0.85 0.42 -10.25
C TYR A 37 -0.21 -0.68 -10.28
N VAL A 38 0.10 -1.81 -10.90
CA VAL A 38 -0.81 -2.96 -10.96
C VAL A 38 -0.98 -3.57 -9.57
N ILE A 39 0.12 -3.76 -8.86
CA ILE A 39 0.11 -4.32 -7.50
C ILE A 39 -0.71 -3.44 -6.56
N TRP A 40 -0.48 -2.12 -6.58
CA TRP A 40 -1.24 -1.19 -5.76
C TRP A 40 -2.70 -1.11 -6.17
N GLY A 41 -2.98 -0.92 -7.47
CA GLY A 41 -4.33 -0.71 -7.96
C GLY A 41 -5.23 -1.92 -7.88
N MET A 42 -4.71 -3.11 -8.15
CA MET A 42 -5.50 -4.34 -8.19
C MET A 42 -5.33 -5.23 -6.98
N GLY A 43 -4.25 -5.04 -6.20
CA GLY A 43 -3.99 -5.86 -5.02
C GLY A 43 -4.28 -5.14 -3.71
N LEU A 44 -3.64 -4.00 -3.47
CA LEU A 44 -3.72 -3.30 -2.18
C LEU A 44 -4.90 -2.34 -2.07
N MET A 45 -5.19 -1.55 -3.11
CA MET A 45 -6.25 -0.55 -3.02
C MET A 45 -7.62 -1.14 -2.71
N PRO A 46 -8.05 -2.28 -3.32
CA PRO A 46 -9.32 -2.87 -2.92
C PRO A 46 -9.38 -3.23 -1.44
N CYS A 47 -8.27 -3.71 -0.88
CA CYS A 47 -8.20 -4.05 0.55
C CYS A 47 -8.32 -2.80 1.42
N ILE A 48 -7.63 -1.73 1.05
CA ILE A 48 -7.67 -0.46 1.79
C ILE A 48 -9.07 0.15 1.74
N LEU A 49 -9.68 0.18 0.55
CA LEU A 49 -11.01 0.76 0.36
C LEU A 49 -12.07 0.00 1.16
N GLU A 50 -11.97 -1.33 1.22
CA GLU A 50 -12.88 -2.12 2.03
C GLU A 50 -12.78 -1.76 3.52
N ARG A 51 -11.56 -1.58 4.04
CA ARG A 51 -11.35 -1.18 5.43
C ARG A 51 -11.81 0.24 5.68
N LEU A 52 -11.68 1.12 4.71
CA LEU A 52 -12.16 2.50 4.83
C LEU A 52 -13.68 2.55 4.96
N ALA A 53 -14.39 1.64 4.29
CA ALA A 53 -15.85 1.53 4.40
C ALA A 53 -16.29 1.14 5.82
N TYR A 54 -15.42 0.49 6.60
CA TYR A 54 -15.67 0.09 7.98
C TYR A 54 -14.67 0.77 8.91
N GLU A 55 -14.58 2.09 8.80
CA GLU A 55 -13.55 2.92 9.43
C GLU A 55 -13.45 2.69 10.96
N GLU A 56 -14.59 2.62 11.66
CA GLU A 56 -14.59 2.48 13.11
C GLU A 56 -13.93 1.17 13.57
N GLN A 57 -14.09 0.10 12.79
CA GLN A 57 -13.54 -1.20 13.13
C GLN A 57 -12.08 -1.35 12.74
N ASN A 58 -11.59 -0.47 11.85
CA ASN A 58 -10.25 -0.56 11.28
C ASN A 58 -9.40 0.68 11.57
N LYS A 59 -9.74 1.42 12.64
CA LYS A 59 -9.10 2.70 12.93
C LYS A 59 -7.59 2.59 13.06
N ASP A 60 -7.10 1.62 13.81
CA ASP A 60 -5.66 1.42 14.02
C ASP A 60 -4.94 1.11 12.71
N LEU A 61 -5.52 0.22 11.90
CA LEU A 61 -4.97 -0.14 10.60
C LEU A 61 -4.93 1.05 9.66
N LEU A 62 -6.00 1.85 9.63
CA LEU A 62 -6.08 3.03 8.78
C LEU A 62 -5.10 4.12 9.26
N ASP A 63 -4.94 4.30 10.57
CA ASP A 63 -3.96 5.24 11.11
C ASP A 63 -2.54 4.87 10.66
N ARG A 64 -2.19 3.60 10.70
CA ARG A 64 -0.88 3.13 10.21
C ARG A 64 -0.73 3.30 8.71
N THR A 65 -1.81 3.07 7.96
CA THR A 65 -1.82 3.27 6.51
C THR A 65 -1.57 4.74 6.15
N PHE A 66 -2.26 5.65 6.79
CA PHE A 66 -2.09 7.08 6.53
C PHE A 66 -0.71 7.57 6.98
N ALA A 67 -0.21 7.08 8.10
CA ALA A 67 1.16 7.40 8.54
C ALA A 67 2.21 6.94 7.52
N PHE A 68 2.01 5.76 6.93
CA PHE A 68 2.89 5.27 5.88
C PHE A 68 2.83 6.17 4.64
N PHE A 69 1.64 6.58 4.23
CA PHE A 69 1.49 7.46 3.07
C PHE A 69 2.12 8.82 3.31
N GLU A 70 1.98 9.38 4.49
CA GLU A 70 2.63 10.65 4.86
C GLU A 70 4.15 10.54 4.75
N LYS A 71 4.71 9.44 5.22
CA LYS A 71 6.14 9.17 5.11
C LYS A 71 6.59 9.12 3.65
N MET A 72 5.79 8.49 2.78
CA MET A 72 6.08 8.43 1.36
C MET A 72 6.04 9.80 0.70
N VAL A 73 5.05 10.61 1.01
CA VAL A 73 4.93 11.97 0.48
C VAL A 73 6.14 12.80 0.89
N TYR A 74 6.58 12.67 2.13
CA TYR A 74 7.77 13.36 2.62
C TYR A 74 9.02 12.97 1.80
N ILE A 75 9.21 11.68 1.55
CA ILE A 75 10.34 11.18 0.77
C ILE A 75 10.27 11.70 -0.67
N ILE A 76 9.09 11.65 -1.29
CA ILE A 76 8.89 12.13 -2.66
C ILE A 76 9.19 13.63 -2.76
N ASN A 77 8.68 14.43 -1.82
CA ASN A 77 8.93 15.88 -1.79
C ASN A 77 10.42 16.19 -1.66
N ARG A 78 11.12 15.42 -0.84
CA ARG A 78 12.56 15.59 -0.64
C ARG A 78 13.33 15.28 -1.93
N LEU A 79 12.95 14.23 -2.65
CA LEU A 79 13.56 13.88 -3.94
C LEU A 79 13.31 14.96 -4.98
N ILE A 80 12.09 15.49 -5.04
CA ILE A 80 11.76 16.58 -5.97
C ILE A 80 12.62 17.80 -5.71
N LYS A 81 12.83 18.16 -4.44
CA LYS A 81 13.67 19.29 -4.07
C LYS A 81 15.12 19.08 -4.46
N MET A 82 15.60 17.84 -4.46
CA MET A 82 16.97 17.54 -4.86
C MET A 82 17.21 17.73 -6.36
N TYR A 83 16.16 17.64 -7.17
CA TYR A 83 16.25 17.81 -8.62
C TYR A 83 16.10 19.25 -9.08
N LYS A 84 15.80 20.15 -8.17
CA LYS A 84 15.72 21.59 -8.46
C LYS A 84 16.95 22.31 -7.94
#